data_94f7988eeb7ac7d5d333316b2ded26be
#
_entry.id   94f7988eeb7ac7d5d333316b2ded26be
#
_cell.length_a   1.000
_cell.length_b   1.000
_cell.length_c   1.000
_cell.angle_alpha   90.00
_cell.angle_beta   90.00
_cell.angle_gamma   90.00
#
_symmetry.space_group_name_H-M   'P 1'
#
loop_
_entity.id
_entity.type
_entity.pdbx_description
1 polymer ?
#
loop_
_entity_poly.entity_id
_entity_poly.type
_entity_poly.pdbx_seq_one_letter_code
_entity_poly.pdbx_strand_id
1 'polypeptide(L)'
;MVKNDDYYVQKIIDDLSFVVENTKNVSIDEMIENQFMLDSIMFRIIQISENNNKLSSEFKAKHNDIPWAAIKGMRNVIVHDYGIINYEMVYDTISNKMPIMLKELLDAKN
;
A
#
# COMPACT_ATOMS: atom_id res chain seq x y z
N MET A 1 -7.43 9.53 -22.80
CA MET A 1 -6.35 8.54 -22.98
C MET A 1 -6.54 7.38 -22.02
N VAL A 2 -6.46 6.17 -22.53
CA VAL A 2 -6.57 4.98 -21.70
C VAL A 2 -5.23 4.75 -20.98
N LYS A 3 -5.27 4.66 -19.66
CA LYS A 3 -4.10 4.37 -18.86
C LYS A 3 -3.83 2.86 -18.89
N ASN A 4 -2.58 2.47 -18.93
CA ASN A 4 -2.19 1.08 -19.00
C ASN A 4 -1.66 0.56 -17.67
N ASP A 5 -1.32 -0.73 -17.62
CA ASP A 5 -0.82 -1.38 -16.41
C ASP A 5 0.44 -0.71 -15.86
N ASP A 6 1.35 -0.27 -16.73
CA ASP A 6 2.57 0.41 -16.29
C ASP A 6 2.27 1.66 -15.48
N TYR A 7 1.26 2.41 -15.89
CA TYR A 7 0.83 3.61 -15.16
C TYR A 7 0.37 3.24 -13.74
N TYR A 8 -0.49 2.23 -13.63
CA TYR A 8 -1.03 1.83 -12.32
C TYR A 8 0.03 1.20 -11.42
N VAL A 9 0.92 0.40 -11.98
CA VAL A 9 2.04 -0.16 -11.22
C VAL A 9 2.92 0.97 -10.69
N GLN A 10 3.23 1.96 -11.51
CA GLN A 10 4.06 3.08 -11.08
C GLN A 10 3.38 3.88 -9.98
N LYS A 11 2.05 4.08 -10.07
CA LYS A 11 1.31 4.76 -9.01
C LYS A 11 1.38 3.99 -7.69
N ILE A 12 1.26 2.68 -7.74
CA ILE A 12 1.37 1.85 -6.54
C ILE A 12 2.78 1.96 -5.96
N ILE A 13 3.80 1.89 -6.79
CA ILE A 13 5.19 2.03 -6.36
C ILE A 13 5.42 3.38 -5.69
N ASP A 14 4.92 4.45 -6.29
CA ASP A 14 5.07 5.81 -5.76
C ASP A 14 4.43 5.93 -4.38
N ASP A 15 3.22 5.39 -4.21
CA ASP A 15 2.51 5.45 -2.94
C ASP A 15 3.19 4.59 -1.87
N LEU A 16 3.62 3.38 -2.22
CA LEU A 16 4.39 2.53 -1.29
C LEU A 16 5.69 3.20 -0.88
N SER A 17 6.42 3.76 -1.85
CA SER A 17 7.69 4.45 -1.58
C SER A 17 7.49 5.63 -0.65
N PHE A 18 6.44 6.41 -0.87
CA PHE A 18 6.14 7.56 -0.02
C PHE A 18 5.94 7.14 1.43
N VAL A 19 5.13 6.10 1.66
CA VAL A 19 4.87 5.64 3.02
C VAL A 19 6.12 5.04 3.65
N VAL A 20 6.83 4.17 2.94
CA VAL A 20 8.02 3.50 3.46
C VAL A 20 9.09 4.54 3.83
N GLU A 21 9.34 5.50 2.94
CA GLU A 21 10.38 6.51 3.19
C GLU A 21 10.04 7.42 4.37
N ASN A 22 8.78 7.80 4.52
CA ASN A 22 8.36 8.75 5.55
C ASN A 22 8.07 8.10 6.91
N THR A 23 8.07 6.78 6.99
CA THR A 23 7.82 6.07 8.25
C THR A 23 9.04 5.32 8.77
N LYS A 24 10.21 5.50 8.15
CA LYS A 24 11.45 4.91 8.64
C LYS A 24 11.74 5.41 10.06
N ASN A 25 12.04 4.48 10.96
CA ASN A 25 12.38 4.77 12.34
C ASN A 25 11.29 5.48 13.13
N VAL A 26 10.05 5.45 12.64
CA VAL A 26 8.88 5.98 13.34
C VAL A 26 8.31 4.86 14.20
N SER A 27 8.10 5.14 15.50
CA SER A 27 7.46 4.18 16.40
C SER A 27 5.95 4.21 16.24
N ILE A 28 5.27 3.17 16.73
CA ILE A 28 3.81 3.14 16.70
C ILE A 28 3.21 4.33 17.49
N ASP A 29 3.81 4.69 18.62
CA ASP A 29 3.33 5.81 19.41
C ASP A 29 3.47 7.13 18.65
N GLU A 30 4.61 7.34 18.00
CA GLU A 30 4.82 8.52 17.16
C GLU A 30 3.81 8.59 16.03
N MET A 31 3.52 7.45 15.39
CA MET A 31 2.52 7.39 14.32
C MET A 31 1.13 7.79 14.84
N ILE A 32 0.72 7.22 15.97
CA ILE A 32 -0.60 7.48 16.57
C ILE A 32 -0.76 8.96 16.95
N GLU A 33 0.30 9.56 17.48
CA GLU A 33 0.28 10.95 17.92
C GLU A 33 0.33 11.95 16.76
N ASN A 34 0.71 11.49 15.56
CA ASN A 34 0.85 12.38 14.40
C ASN A 34 -0.33 12.17 13.45
N GLN A 35 -1.40 12.93 13.68
CA GLN A 35 -2.62 12.83 12.86
C GLN A 35 -2.35 13.10 11.38
N PHE A 36 -1.47 14.05 11.09
CA PHE A 36 -1.13 14.39 9.70
C PHE A 36 -0.48 13.20 9.00
N MET A 37 0.46 12.54 9.68
CA MET A 37 1.11 11.34 9.15
C MET A 37 0.10 10.20 8.96
N LEU A 38 -0.75 9.99 9.96
CA LEU A 38 -1.74 8.91 9.92
C LEU A 38 -2.71 9.10 8.75
N ASP A 39 -3.21 10.31 8.56
CA ASP A 39 -4.11 10.62 7.44
C ASP A 39 -3.43 10.42 6.10
N SER A 40 -2.16 10.78 5.98
CA SER A 40 -1.38 10.56 4.76
C SER A 40 -1.22 9.07 4.47
N ILE A 41 -0.93 8.26 5.48
CA ILE A 41 -0.83 6.81 5.34
C ILE A 41 -2.16 6.23 4.85
N MET A 42 -3.26 6.62 5.48
CA MET A 42 -4.61 6.15 5.11
C MET A 42 -4.94 6.47 3.66
N PHE A 43 -4.67 7.71 3.25
CA PHE A 43 -4.90 8.14 1.87
C PHE A 43 -4.12 7.28 0.89
N ARG A 44 -2.84 7.04 1.16
CA ARG A 44 -2.00 6.23 0.27
C ARG A 44 -2.46 4.79 0.21
N ILE A 45 -2.89 4.22 1.33
CA ILE A 45 -3.42 2.84 1.35
C ILE A 45 -4.65 2.74 0.44
N ILE A 46 -5.55 3.71 0.50
CA ILE A 46 -6.74 3.73 -0.37
C ILE A 46 -6.31 3.79 -1.83
N GLN A 47 -5.38 4.69 -2.17
CA GLN A 47 -4.88 4.83 -3.53
C GLN A 47 -4.24 3.54 -4.05
N ILE A 48 -3.41 2.89 -3.22
CA ILE A 48 -2.76 1.63 -3.58
C ILE A 48 -3.82 0.57 -3.92
N SER A 49 -4.82 0.42 -3.06
CA SER A 49 -5.86 -0.57 -3.26
C SER A 49 -6.67 -0.30 -4.54
N GLU A 50 -7.02 0.96 -4.79
CA GLU A 50 -7.78 1.32 -5.98
C GLU A 50 -6.99 1.12 -7.26
N ASN A 51 -5.71 1.48 -7.28
CA ASN A 51 -4.87 1.28 -8.46
C ASN A 51 -4.61 -0.20 -8.70
N ASN A 52 -4.52 -1.00 -7.65
CA ASN A 52 -4.43 -2.46 -7.78
C ASN A 52 -5.65 -3.03 -8.51
N ASN A 53 -6.83 -2.51 -8.20
CA ASN A 53 -8.07 -2.97 -8.84
C ASN A 53 -8.13 -2.61 -10.33
N LYS A 54 -7.35 -1.63 -10.77
CA LYS A 54 -7.31 -1.19 -12.17
C LYS A 54 -6.31 -1.96 -13.02
N LEU A 55 -5.46 -2.77 -12.41
CA LEU A 55 -4.54 -3.62 -13.15
C LEU A 55 -5.30 -4.73 -13.86
N SER A 56 -4.87 -5.06 -15.09
CA SER A 56 -5.50 -6.10 -15.87
C SER A 56 -5.26 -7.48 -15.24
N SER A 57 -6.20 -8.38 -15.47
CA SER A 57 -6.03 -9.78 -15.02
C SER A 57 -4.86 -10.45 -15.71
N GLU A 58 -4.57 -10.07 -16.96
CA GLU A 58 -3.43 -10.58 -17.71
C GLU A 58 -2.11 -10.21 -17.05
N PHE A 59 -1.98 -8.94 -16.65
CA PHE A 59 -0.78 -8.46 -15.95
C PHE A 59 -0.59 -9.21 -14.62
N LYS A 60 -1.66 -9.35 -13.85
CA LYS A 60 -1.61 -10.04 -12.56
C LYS A 60 -1.25 -11.52 -12.72
N ALA A 61 -1.77 -12.17 -13.74
CA ALA A 61 -1.43 -13.57 -14.02
C ALA A 61 0.03 -13.73 -14.42
N LYS A 62 0.56 -12.78 -15.20
CA LYS A 62 1.96 -12.79 -15.61
C LYS A 62 2.92 -12.60 -14.44
N HIS A 63 2.48 -11.89 -13.40
CA HIS A 63 3.27 -11.63 -12.20
C HIS A 63 2.58 -12.22 -10.98
N ASN A 64 2.24 -13.49 -11.04
CA ASN A 64 1.44 -14.16 -10.00
C ASN A 64 2.20 -14.43 -8.70
N ASP A 65 3.50 -14.18 -8.69
CA ASP A 65 4.32 -14.21 -7.46
C ASP A 65 4.11 -13.00 -6.57
N ILE A 66 3.52 -11.92 -7.10
CA ILE A 66 3.20 -10.73 -6.34
C ILE A 66 1.87 -10.95 -5.62
N PRO A 67 1.78 -10.62 -4.31
CA PRO A 67 0.57 -10.88 -3.53
C PRO A 67 -0.53 -9.84 -3.80
N TRP A 68 -1.14 -9.90 -4.99
CA TRP A 68 -2.16 -8.93 -5.41
C TRP A 68 -3.35 -8.86 -4.47
N ALA A 69 -3.78 -10.01 -3.94
CA ALA A 69 -4.90 -10.05 -3.00
C ALA A 69 -4.55 -9.34 -1.68
N ALA A 70 -3.31 -9.49 -1.21
CA ALA A 70 -2.84 -8.82 0.00
C ALA A 70 -2.77 -7.30 -0.22
N ILE A 71 -2.31 -6.87 -1.40
CA ILE A 71 -2.25 -5.45 -1.76
C ILE A 71 -3.67 -4.86 -1.79
N LYS A 72 -4.59 -5.56 -2.43
CA LYS A 72 -6.00 -5.14 -2.48
C LYS A 72 -6.60 -5.05 -1.07
N GLY A 73 -6.26 -6.00 -0.21
CA GLY A 73 -6.81 -6.08 1.14
C GLY A 73 -6.25 -5.07 2.13
N MET A 74 -5.20 -4.33 1.76
CA MET A 74 -4.60 -3.36 2.69
C MET A 74 -5.60 -2.32 3.21
N ARG A 75 -6.58 -1.92 2.39
CA ARG A 75 -7.56 -0.94 2.85
C ARG A 75 -8.40 -1.46 4.02
N ASN A 76 -8.45 -2.78 4.23
CA ASN A 76 -9.20 -3.35 5.35
C ASN A 76 -8.61 -2.97 6.70
N VAL A 77 -7.33 -2.55 6.75
CA VAL A 77 -6.71 -2.09 8.00
C VAL A 77 -7.20 -0.71 8.41
N ILE A 78 -7.83 0.04 7.49
CA ILE A 78 -8.31 1.41 7.74
C ILE A 78 -9.66 1.36 8.45
N VAL A 79 -10.57 0.55 7.92
CA VAL A 79 -11.94 0.44 8.46
C VAL A 79 -12.08 -0.92 9.14
N HIS A 80 -12.18 -0.88 10.45
CA HIS A 80 -12.30 -2.06 11.29
C HIS A 80 -13.37 -1.78 12.33
N ASP A 81 -14.32 -2.70 12.50
CA ASP A 81 -15.39 -2.58 13.49
C ASP A 81 -16.03 -1.19 13.56
N TYR A 82 -16.81 -0.85 12.52
CA TYR A 82 -17.58 0.40 12.46
C TYR A 82 -16.71 1.67 12.46
N GLY A 83 -15.58 1.59 11.80
CA GLY A 83 -14.73 2.76 11.61
C GLY A 83 -13.68 2.97 12.69
N ILE A 84 -13.51 2.04 13.59
CA ILE A 84 -12.43 2.09 14.57
C ILE A 84 -11.15 1.62 13.88
N ILE A 85 -10.13 2.47 13.90
CA ILE A 85 -8.84 2.14 13.29
C ILE A 85 -8.06 1.20 14.20
N ASN A 86 -7.57 0.10 13.64
CA ASN A 86 -6.65 -0.79 14.33
C ASN A 86 -5.22 -0.32 14.06
N TYR A 87 -4.68 0.50 14.95
CA TYR A 87 -3.35 1.10 14.77
C TYR A 87 -2.24 0.07 14.67
N GLU A 88 -2.35 -1.04 15.41
CA GLU A 88 -1.35 -2.10 15.36
C GLU A 88 -1.29 -2.75 13.97
N MET A 89 -2.45 -2.99 13.35
CA MET A 89 -2.53 -3.52 11.99
C MET A 89 -1.96 -2.55 10.97
N VAL A 90 -2.26 -1.26 11.12
CA VAL A 90 -1.71 -0.22 10.23
C VAL A 90 -0.19 -0.20 10.37
N TYR A 91 0.30 -0.20 11.59
CA TYR A 91 1.74 -0.15 11.85
C TYR A 91 2.46 -1.38 11.30
N ASP A 92 1.89 -2.57 11.50
CA ASP A 92 2.44 -3.81 10.93
C ASP A 92 2.49 -3.74 9.41
N THR A 93 1.44 -3.19 8.79
CA THR A 93 1.38 -3.04 7.34
C THR A 93 2.50 -2.16 6.82
N ILE A 94 2.70 -0.98 7.41
CA ILE A 94 3.71 -0.04 6.92
C ILE A 94 5.14 -0.48 7.26
N SER A 95 5.32 -1.22 8.35
CA SER A 95 6.65 -1.60 8.82
C SER A 95 7.14 -2.90 8.21
N ASN A 96 6.24 -3.88 8.04
CA ASN A 96 6.63 -5.23 7.65
C ASN A 96 6.13 -5.65 6.27
N LYS A 97 4.94 -5.19 5.86
CA LYS A 97 4.34 -5.63 4.60
C LYS A 97 4.69 -4.74 3.42
N MET A 98 4.59 -3.43 3.58
CA MET A 98 4.85 -2.49 2.49
C MET A 98 6.27 -2.54 1.94
N PRO A 99 7.32 -2.64 2.76
CA PRO A 99 8.68 -2.73 2.22
C PRO A 99 8.88 -3.95 1.32
N ILE A 100 8.28 -5.08 1.68
CA ILE A 100 8.37 -6.30 0.89
C ILE A 100 7.60 -6.13 -0.43
N MET A 101 6.39 -5.60 -0.37
CA MET A 101 5.57 -5.34 -1.56
C MET A 101 6.28 -4.40 -2.52
N LEU A 102 6.88 -3.35 -1.99
CA LEU A 102 7.63 -2.38 -2.79
C LEU A 102 8.77 -3.05 -3.54
N LYS A 103 9.54 -3.88 -2.85
CA LYS A 103 10.65 -4.59 -3.47
C LYS A 103 10.15 -5.52 -4.57
N GLU A 104 9.09 -6.27 -4.31
CA GLU A 104 8.53 -7.19 -5.29
C GLU A 104 8.05 -6.46 -6.55
N LEU A 105 7.39 -5.31 -6.38
CA LEU A 105 6.93 -4.53 -7.52
C LEU A 105 8.06 -3.90 -8.30
N LEU A 106 9.09 -3.41 -7.62
CA LEU A 106 10.27 -2.87 -8.28
C LEU A 106 10.99 -3.96 -9.10
N ASP A 107 11.11 -5.16 -8.56
CA ASP A 107 11.73 -6.29 -9.25
C ASP A 107 10.91 -6.70 -10.47
N ALA A 108 9.59 -6.70 -10.35
CA ALA A 108 8.69 -7.08 -11.46
C ALA A 108 8.72 -6.05 -12.59
N LYS A 109 8.93 -4.78 -12.27
CA LYS A 109 8.95 -3.71 -13.26
C LYS A 109 10.21 -3.78 -14.14
N ASN A 110 11.30 -4.30 -13.60
CA ASN A 110 12.54 -4.48 -14.34
C ASN A 110 12.53 -5.82 -15.08
#